data_11dde588be5ee07ee89172a16a076b56
#
_entry.id   11dde588be5ee07ee89172a16a076b56
#
_cell.length_a   1.000
_cell.length_b   1.000
_cell.length_c   1.000
_cell.angle_alpha   90.00
_cell.angle_beta   90.00
_cell.angle_gamma   90.00
#
_symmetry.space_group_name_H-M   'P 1'
#
loop_
_entity.id
_entity.type
_entity.pdbx_description
1 polymer ?
#
loop_
_entity_poly.entity_id
_entity_poly.type
_entity_poly.pdbx_seq_one_letter_code
_entity_poly.pdbx_strand_id
1 'polypeptide(L)'
;NKYDVFVSDSSKISDQVKNKLVESGIDFEENSHQKAKALKPDFIVKSPGISDSSDIVKFFISNSVKIISEIEFASLHCNSKIIGVTGSNGKTTTTTLAYKLISEGGYNCTISGNIGNSFSSVCENDTDFSIVEVSSFQLDGIESFKPHIAILTAITPDHLDRYKNFEAYVE
;
A
#
# COMPACT_ATOMS: atom_id res chain seq x y z
N ASN A 1 2.84 18.80 10.41
CA ASN A 1 2.60 17.39 10.08
C ASN A 1 1.38 16.89 10.87
N LYS A 2 0.53 16.08 10.23
CA LYS A 2 -0.64 15.49 10.86
C LYS A 2 -0.28 14.30 11.76
N TYR A 3 0.89 13.70 11.52
CA TYR A 3 1.42 12.53 12.21
C TYR A 3 2.85 12.75 12.67
N ASP A 4 3.21 12.14 13.79
CA ASP A 4 4.59 11.91 14.20
C ASP A 4 5.04 10.59 13.58
N VAL A 5 6.06 10.64 12.72
CA VAL A 5 6.42 9.52 11.84
C VAL A 5 7.83 9.03 12.16
N PHE A 6 7.98 7.71 12.29
CA PHE A 6 9.26 7.04 12.37
C PHE A 6 9.34 5.93 11.31
N VAL A 7 10.46 5.88 10.57
CA VAL A 7 10.70 4.87 9.54
C VAL A 7 11.68 3.81 10.03
N SER A 8 11.35 2.53 9.86
CA SER A 8 12.19 1.41 10.28
C SER A 8 12.34 0.38 9.17
N ASP A 9 13.58 0.03 8.83
CA ASP A 9 13.92 -0.98 7.83
C ASP A 9 14.96 -1.98 8.37
N SER A 10 14.73 -3.27 8.11
CA SER A 10 15.68 -4.33 8.45
C SER A 10 16.95 -4.31 7.59
N SER A 11 16.91 -3.60 6.48
CA SER A 11 17.99 -3.46 5.50
C SER A 11 18.55 -2.03 5.52
N LYS A 12 19.62 -1.82 4.76
CA LYS A 12 20.16 -0.47 4.53
C LYS A 12 19.19 0.34 3.68
N ILE A 13 18.80 1.49 4.17
CA ILE A 13 18.00 2.47 3.43
C ILE A 13 18.91 3.16 2.39
N SER A 14 18.43 3.33 1.17
CA SER A 14 19.19 4.03 0.12
C SER A 14 19.46 5.48 0.48
N ASP A 15 20.58 6.02 0.05
CA ASP A 15 20.96 7.39 0.37
C ASP A 15 19.94 8.42 -0.16
N GLN A 16 19.30 8.13 -1.30
CA GLN A 16 18.22 8.96 -1.83
C GLN A 16 17.01 9.04 -0.89
N VAL A 17 16.61 7.91 -0.30
CA VAL A 17 15.50 7.87 0.66
C VAL A 17 15.90 8.53 1.98
N LYS A 18 17.11 8.26 2.48
CA LYS A 18 17.63 8.92 3.70
C LYS A 18 17.61 10.43 3.58
N ASN A 19 18.11 10.99 2.46
CA ASN A 19 18.10 12.42 2.25
C ASN A 19 16.67 13.00 2.33
N LYS A 20 15.70 12.34 1.71
CA LYS A 20 14.29 12.75 1.80
C LYS A 20 13.75 12.70 3.24
N LEU A 21 14.08 11.66 4.01
CA LEU A 21 13.66 11.55 5.40
C LEU A 21 14.25 12.67 6.25
N VAL A 22 15.55 12.94 6.11
CA VAL A 22 16.24 14.03 6.80
C VAL A 22 15.67 15.40 6.43
N GLU A 23 15.47 15.68 5.14
CA GLU A 23 14.86 16.91 4.64
C GLU A 23 13.44 17.11 5.17
N SER A 24 12.71 16.02 5.39
CA SER A 24 11.35 16.03 5.95
C SER A 24 11.32 16.05 7.47
N GLY A 25 12.48 15.98 8.15
CA GLY A 25 12.58 15.90 9.60
C GLY A 25 12.01 14.60 10.18
N ILE A 26 12.08 13.49 9.42
CA ILE A 26 11.58 12.19 9.82
C ILE A 26 12.73 11.35 10.35
N ASP A 27 12.60 10.90 11.60
CA ASP A 27 13.54 9.99 12.22
C ASP A 27 13.42 8.57 11.64
N PHE A 28 14.55 7.86 11.56
CA PHE A 28 14.56 6.50 11.03
C PHE A 28 15.63 5.61 11.68
N GLU A 29 15.48 4.31 11.47
CA GLU A 29 16.52 3.30 11.69
C GLU A 29 16.65 2.37 10.48
N GLU A 30 17.85 1.84 10.30
CA GLU A 30 18.17 0.85 9.26
C GLU A 30 18.95 -0.32 9.85
N ASN A 31 18.94 -1.45 9.17
CA ASN A 31 19.57 -2.72 9.60
C ASN A 31 19.08 -3.21 10.99
N SER A 32 17.94 -2.72 11.44
CA SER A 32 17.42 -2.98 12.78
C SER A 32 15.94 -2.57 12.88
N HIS A 33 15.27 -3.10 13.91
CA HIS A 33 13.95 -2.66 14.36
C HIS A 33 13.93 -2.39 15.87
N GLN A 34 15.09 -2.15 16.49
CA GLN A 34 15.18 -1.99 17.94
C GLN A 34 14.54 -0.70 18.43
N LYS A 35 14.77 0.41 17.71
CA LYS A 35 14.13 1.69 18.04
C LYS A 35 12.63 1.62 17.82
N ALA A 36 12.18 1.09 16.67
CA ALA A 36 10.75 0.92 16.39
C ALA A 36 10.05 0.10 17.48
N LYS A 37 10.65 -1.00 17.95
CA LYS A 37 10.11 -1.81 19.04
C LYS A 37 10.01 -1.07 20.38
N ALA A 38 10.84 -0.08 20.60
CA ALA A 38 10.81 0.75 21.83
C ALA A 38 9.75 1.86 21.77
N LEU A 39 9.28 2.20 20.58
CA LEU A 39 8.20 3.15 20.39
C LEU A 39 6.85 2.51 20.72
N LYS A 40 5.86 3.36 21.02
CA LYS A 40 4.47 2.94 21.21
C LYS A 40 3.60 3.64 20.16
N PRO A 41 3.68 3.19 18.89
CA PRO A 41 2.92 3.82 17.82
C PRO A 41 1.42 3.51 17.96
N ASP A 42 0.58 4.44 17.54
CA ASP A 42 -0.88 4.23 17.47
C ASP A 42 -1.21 3.18 16.39
N PHE A 43 -0.46 3.17 15.31
CA PHE A 43 -0.56 2.17 14.24
C PHE A 43 0.72 2.10 13.39
N ILE A 44 0.82 1.06 12.59
CA ILE A 44 1.94 0.84 11.65
C ILE A 44 1.38 0.74 10.24
N VAL A 45 2.04 1.42 9.31
CA VAL A 45 1.85 1.21 7.88
C VAL A 45 2.91 0.23 7.39
N LYS A 46 2.48 -0.96 6.99
CA LYS A 46 3.35 -2.04 6.54
C LYS A 46 3.49 -2.04 5.01
N SER A 47 4.72 -2.11 4.53
CA SER A 47 4.97 -2.35 3.10
C SER A 47 4.48 -3.74 2.69
N PRO A 48 3.89 -3.91 1.48
CA PRO A 48 3.29 -5.19 1.05
C PRO A 48 4.32 -6.34 0.94
N GLY A 49 5.61 -6.03 0.72
CA GLY A 49 6.69 -7.01 0.69
C GLY A 49 7.06 -7.62 2.05
N ILE A 50 6.59 -7.04 3.17
CA ILE A 50 6.90 -7.55 4.51
C ILE A 50 5.90 -8.64 4.87
N SER A 51 6.42 -9.85 5.15
CA SER A 51 5.60 -10.98 5.58
C SER A 51 4.99 -10.76 6.96
N ASP A 52 3.76 -11.22 7.17
CA ASP A 52 3.11 -11.25 8.47
C ASP A 52 3.80 -12.21 9.46
N SER A 53 4.60 -13.14 8.94
CA SER A 53 5.45 -14.02 9.76
C SER A 53 6.73 -13.35 10.25
N SER A 54 7.08 -12.14 9.81
CA SER A 54 8.29 -11.44 10.25
C SER A 54 8.24 -11.08 11.73
N ASP A 55 9.41 -11.07 12.40
CA ASP A 55 9.52 -10.83 13.83
C ASP A 55 8.99 -9.46 14.26
N ILE A 56 9.14 -8.45 13.41
CA ILE A 56 8.66 -7.10 13.71
C ILE A 56 7.13 -7.05 13.67
N VAL A 57 6.49 -7.70 12.70
CA VAL A 57 5.04 -7.76 12.57
C VAL A 57 4.44 -8.54 13.75
N LYS A 58 4.98 -9.72 14.07
CA LYS A 58 4.57 -10.52 15.23
C LYS A 58 4.71 -9.75 16.54
N PHE A 59 5.81 -9.00 16.69
CA PHE A 59 6.04 -8.18 17.88
C PHE A 59 4.91 -7.15 18.06
N PHE A 60 4.56 -6.41 17.02
CA PHE A 60 3.54 -5.38 17.12
C PHE A 60 2.13 -5.95 17.26
N ILE A 61 1.82 -7.06 16.59
CA ILE A 61 0.55 -7.80 16.80
C ILE A 61 0.42 -8.25 18.25
N SER A 62 1.50 -8.84 18.84
CA SER A 62 1.47 -9.30 20.25
C SER A 62 1.34 -8.15 21.26
N ASN A 63 1.69 -6.93 20.87
CA ASN A 63 1.51 -5.72 21.67
C ASN A 63 0.21 -4.97 21.32
N SER A 64 -0.70 -5.58 20.56
CA SER A 64 -2.00 -5.01 20.18
C SER A 64 -1.88 -3.68 19.39
N VAL A 65 -0.78 -3.49 18.66
CA VAL A 65 -0.60 -2.35 17.77
C VAL A 65 -1.26 -2.66 16.42
N LYS A 66 -2.09 -1.74 15.95
CA LYS A 66 -2.77 -1.86 14.65
C LYS A 66 -1.76 -1.82 13.51
N ILE A 67 -1.89 -2.73 12.54
CA ILE A 67 -1.08 -2.76 11.33
C ILE A 67 -1.99 -2.67 10.12
N ILE A 68 -1.75 -1.70 9.26
CA ILE A 68 -2.52 -1.47 8.04
C ILE A 68 -1.62 -1.44 6.82
N SER A 69 -2.19 -1.68 5.64
CA SER A 69 -1.47 -1.54 4.38
C SER A 69 -1.32 -0.08 3.96
N GLU A 70 -0.38 0.17 3.03
CA GLU A 70 -0.22 1.49 2.40
C GLU A 70 -1.50 1.92 1.67
N ILE A 71 -2.20 0.99 1.02
CA ILE A 71 -3.47 1.22 0.32
C ILE A 71 -4.57 1.65 1.31
N GLU A 72 -4.68 0.97 2.45
CA GLU A 72 -5.61 1.35 3.52
C GLU A 72 -5.32 2.78 4.00
N PHE A 73 -4.05 3.06 4.35
CA PHE A 73 -3.64 4.38 4.83
C PHE A 73 -3.94 5.48 3.80
N ALA A 74 -3.56 5.28 2.53
CA ALA A 74 -3.77 6.25 1.47
C ALA A 74 -5.25 6.52 1.22
N SER A 75 -6.09 5.48 1.30
CA SER A 75 -7.54 5.62 1.08
C SER A 75 -8.22 6.53 2.10
N LEU A 76 -7.73 6.56 3.35
CA LEU A 76 -8.22 7.45 4.41
C LEU A 76 -7.93 8.94 4.14
N HIS A 77 -7.02 9.23 3.22
CA HIS A 77 -6.59 10.58 2.84
C HIS A 77 -6.97 10.95 1.41
N CYS A 78 -7.58 10.03 0.67
CA CYS A 78 -7.95 10.25 -0.73
C CYS A 78 -9.33 10.92 -0.83
N ASN A 79 -9.37 12.07 -1.49
CA ASN A 79 -10.61 12.82 -1.74
C ASN A 79 -11.25 12.46 -3.09
N SER A 80 -10.51 11.87 -4.03
CA SER A 80 -11.01 11.48 -5.34
C SER A 80 -11.82 10.18 -5.29
N LYS A 81 -12.60 9.93 -6.35
CA LYS A 81 -13.28 8.64 -6.51
C LYS A 81 -12.28 7.55 -6.88
N ILE A 82 -12.20 6.50 -6.08
CA ILE A 82 -11.24 5.41 -6.28
C ILE A 82 -11.83 4.36 -7.21
N ILE A 83 -11.06 3.96 -8.24
CA ILE A 83 -11.30 2.80 -9.09
C ILE A 83 -10.20 1.78 -8.78
N GLY A 84 -10.54 0.71 -8.07
CA GLY A 84 -9.61 -0.35 -7.71
C GLY A 84 -9.60 -1.45 -8.77
N VAL A 85 -8.42 -1.87 -9.20
CA VAL A 85 -8.23 -2.96 -10.17
C VAL A 85 -7.35 -4.04 -9.56
N THR A 86 -7.89 -5.26 -9.46
CA THR A 86 -7.16 -6.42 -8.93
C THR A 86 -7.41 -7.68 -9.76
N GLY A 87 -6.74 -8.78 -9.41
CA GLY A 87 -6.81 -10.09 -10.03
C GLY A 87 -5.44 -10.70 -10.29
N SER A 88 -5.38 -11.95 -10.72
CA SER A 88 -4.11 -12.64 -11.00
C SER A 88 -3.43 -12.06 -12.24
N ASN A 89 -4.15 -11.90 -13.34
CA ASN A 89 -3.63 -11.45 -14.63
C ASN A 89 -4.45 -10.28 -15.19
N GLY A 90 -3.80 -9.41 -16.00
CA GLY A 90 -4.46 -8.31 -16.69
C GLY A 90 -4.65 -7.03 -15.87
N LYS A 91 -4.22 -6.98 -14.62
CA LYS A 91 -4.31 -5.79 -13.76
C LYS A 91 -3.76 -4.54 -14.45
N THR A 92 -2.47 -4.56 -14.79
CA THR A 92 -1.75 -3.41 -15.37
C THR A 92 -2.38 -2.92 -16.67
N THR A 93 -2.77 -3.84 -17.55
CA THR A 93 -3.44 -3.50 -18.81
C THR A 93 -4.78 -2.81 -18.56
N THR A 94 -5.60 -3.38 -17.66
CA THR A 94 -6.91 -2.85 -17.32
C THR A 94 -6.81 -1.50 -16.61
N THR A 95 -5.87 -1.37 -15.67
CA THR A 95 -5.60 -0.09 -14.96
C THR A 95 -5.18 1.00 -15.94
N THR A 96 -4.25 0.68 -16.85
CA THR A 96 -3.78 1.64 -17.86
C THR A 96 -4.89 2.01 -18.84
N LEU A 97 -5.71 1.05 -19.26
CA LEU A 97 -6.83 1.30 -20.16
C LEU A 97 -7.90 2.16 -19.48
N ALA A 98 -8.26 1.86 -18.23
CA ALA A 98 -9.21 2.66 -17.46
C ALA A 98 -8.71 4.11 -17.31
N TYR A 99 -7.43 4.29 -16.96
CA TYR A 99 -6.81 5.62 -16.89
C TYR A 99 -6.94 6.38 -18.21
N LYS A 100 -6.60 5.76 -19.34
CA LYS A 100 -6.69 6.39 -20.67
C LYS A 100 -8.12 6.77 -21.01
N LEU A 101 -9.08 5.86 -20.85
CA LEU A 101 -10.49 6.12 -21.18
C LEU A 101 -11.05 7.28 -20.36
N ILE A 102 -10.75 7.34 -19.07
CA ILE A 102 -11.26 8.38 -18.17
C ILE A 102 -10.59 9.72 -18.49
N SER A 103 -9.27 9.73 -18.72
CA SER A 103 -8.50 10.91 -19.08
C SER A 103 -8.94 11.48 -20.45
N GLU A 104 -9.13 10.63 -21.47
CA GLU A 104 -9.66 11.05 -22.77
C GLU A 104 -11.13 11.50 -22.70
N GLY A 105 -11.88 11.02 -21.70
CA GLY A 105 -13.20 11.50 -21.35
C GLY A 105 -13.22 12.90 -20.71
N GLY A 106 -12.06 13.53 -20.51
CA GLY A 106 -11.92 14.89 -19.99
C GLY A 106 -11.88 15.00 -18.47
N TYR A 107 -11.72 13.88 -17.74
CA TYR A 107 -11.57 13.88 -16.29
C TYR A 107 -10.10 13.96 -15.89
N ASN A 108 -9.82 14.70 -14.81
CA ASN A 108 -8.50 14.69 -14.18
C ASN A 108 -8.34 13.42 -13.33
N CYS A 109 -7.30 12.64 -13.60
CA CYS A 109 -7.11 11.37 -12.91
C CYS A 109 -5.64 11.01 -12.67
N THR A 110 -5.40 10.20 -11.64
CA THR A 110 -4.10 9.59 -11.32
C THR A 110 -4.14 8.08 -11.55
N ILE A 111 -2.97 7.50 -11.82
CA ILE A 111 -2.73 6.06 -11.86
C ILE A 111 -1.64 5.72 -10.84
N SER A 112 -1.86 4.70 -10.02
CA SER A 112 -0.96 4.39 -8.90
C SER A 112 -1.18 2.98 -8.33
N GLY A 113 -0.49 2.68 -7.22
CA GLY A 113 -0.63 1.44 -6.47
C GLY A 113 0.48 0.45 -6.78
N ASN A 114 0.15 -0.76 -7.19
CA ASN A 114 1.13 -1.78 -7.59
C ASN A 114 1.84 -1.46 -8.91
N ILE A 115 1.49 -0.38 -9.55
CA ILE A 115 2.07 0.15 -10.78
C ILE A 115 2.48 1.62 -10.60
N GLY A 116 3.64 1.98 -11.12
CA GLY A 116 4.09 3.37 -11.10
C GLY A 116 4.37 3.91 -9.70
N ASN A 117 3.66 4.96 -9.32
CA ASN A 117 3.81 5.58 -8.00
C ASN A 117 2.97 4.83 -6.94
N SER A 118 3.41 4.87 -5.67
CA SER A 118 2.56 4.41 -4.57
C SER A 118 1.26 5.22 -4.49
N PHE A 119 0.18 4.61 -4.01
CA PHE A 119 -1.09 5.34 -3.88
C PHE A 119 -0.97 6.49 -2.88
N SER A 120 -0.24 6.29 -1.78
CA SER A 120 0.02 7.33 -0.78
C SER A 120 0.75 8.56 -1.31
N SER A 121 1.53 8.43 -2.38
CA SER A 121 2.23 9.58 -2.97
C SER A 121 1.35 10.49 -3.84
N VAL A 122 0.15 10.04 -4.19
CA VAL A 122 -0.76 10.75 -5.09
C VAL A 122 -2.19 10.89 -4.56
N CYS A 123 -2.51 10.27 -3.42
CA CYS A 123 -3.88 10.21 -2.89
C CYS A 123 -4.48 11.58 -2.52
N GLU A 124 -3.63 12.55 -2.18
CA GLU A 124 -4.06 13.93 -1.85
C GLU A 124 -4.09 14.86 -3.08
N ASN A 125 -3.76 14.37 -4.28
CA ASN A 125 -3.84 15.16 -5.48
C ASN A 125 -5.30 15.56 -5.76
N ASP A 126 -5.50 16.78 -6.23
CA ASP A 126 -6.83 17.27 -6.63
C ASP A 126 -7.22 16.68 -8.00
N THR A 127 -7.83 15.50 -7.95
CA THR A 127 -8.26 14.74 -9.12
C THR A 127 -9.68 14.21 -8.96
N ASP A 128 -10.38 14.00 -10.09
CA ASP A 128 -11.73 13.42 -10.10
C ASP A 128 -11.68 11.94 -9.75
N PHE A 129 -10.66 11.23 -10.26
CA PHE A 129 -10.50 9.78 -10.08
C PHE A 129 -9.06 9.39 -9.77
N SER A 130 -8.90 8.44 -8.86
CA SER A 130 -7.67 7.69 -8.61
C SER A 130 -7.85 6.25 -9.09
N ILE A 131 -7.13 5.86 -10.14
CA ILE A 131 -7.13 4.50 -10.65
C ILE A 131 -5.98 3.75 -9.96
N VAL A 132 -6.32 2.76 -9.14
CA VAL A 132 -5.38 2.10 -8.24
C VAL A 132 -5.28 0.62 -8.60
N GLU A 133 -4.11 0.19 -9.06
CA GLU A 133 -3.81 -1.23 -9.20
C GLU A 133 -3.50 -1.80 -7.81
N VAL A 134 -4.18 -2.87 -7.42
CA VAL A 134 -4.01 -3.49 -6.11
C VAL A 134 -3.63 -4.95 -6.27
N SER A 135 -2.52 -5.36 -5.65
CA SER A 135 -2.12 -6.76 -5.54
C SER A 135 -2.84 -7.45 -4.39
N SER A 136 -2.89 -8.80 -4.41
CA SER A 136 -3.41 -9.58 -3.29
C SER A 136 -2.72 -9.23 -1.97
N PHE A 137 -1.41 -9.02 -1.98
CA PHE A 137 -0.62 -8.65 -0.79
C PHE A 137 -0.98 -7.29 -0.20
N GLN A 138 -1.46 -6.37 -1.04
CA GLN A 138 -1.95 -5.08 -0.57
C GLN A 138 -3.37 -5.18 -0.01
N LEU A 139 -4.15 -6.16 -0.48
CA LEU A 139 -5.48 -6.46 0.04
C LEU A 139 -5.43 -7.11 1.42
N ASP A 140 -4.41 -7.92 1.73
CA ASP A 140 -4.26 -8.58 3.05
C ASP A 140 -4.30 -7.59 4.23
N GLY A 141 -3.95 -6.33 4.03
CA GLY A 141 -3.87 -5.31 5.08
C GLY A 141 -4.93 -4.21 4.97
N ILE A 142 -6.07 -4.46 4.32
CA ILE A 142 -7.18 -3.53 4.25
C ILE A 142 -8.22 -3.81 5.34
N GLU A 143 -8.88 -2.77 5.83
CA GLU A 143 -9.98 -2.86 6.79
C GLU A 143 -11.20 -2.06 6.33
N SER A 144 -10.99 -0.83 5.90
CA SER A 144 -12.04 0.10 5.49
C SER A 144 -11.93 0.52 4.03
N PHE A 145 -10.84 0.18 3.35
CA PHE A 145 -10.66 0.48 1.93
C PHE A 145 -11.84 -0.03 1.11
N LYS A 146 -12.53 0.89 0.49
CA LYS A 146 -13.69 0.61 -0.35
C LYS A 146 -13.64 1.48 -1.60
N PRO A 147 -13.22 0.94 -2.75
CA PRO A 147 -13.24 1.69 -4.00
C PRO A 147 -14.68 1.98 -4.44
N HIS A 148 -14.88 3.09 -5.14
CA HIS A 148 -16.17 3.43 -5.75
C HIS A 148 -16.53 2.48 -6.88
N ILE A 149 -15.52 2.00 -7.62
CA ILE A 149 -15.64 0.95 -8.63
C ILE A 149 -14.53 -0.06 -8.36
N ALA A 150 -14.89 -1.34 -8.25
CA ALA A 150 -13.95 -2.45 -8.14
C ALA A 150 -13.98 -3.28 -9.43
N ILE A 151 -12.80 -3.51 -10.00
CA ILE A 151 -12.62 -4.32 -11.21
C ILE A 151 -11.79 -5.55 -10.82
N LEU A 152 -12.38 -6.72 -10.91
CA LEU A 152 -11.71 -8.01 -10.79
C LEU A 152 -11.48 -8.58 -12.19
N THR A 153 -10.21 -8.69 -12.61
CA THR A 153 -9.88 -9.12 -13.98
C THR A 153 -10.02 -10.63 -14.16
N ALA A 154 -9.27 -11.39 -13.39
CA ALA A 154 -9.30 -12.85 -13.40
C ALA A 154 -8.76 -13.38 -12.09
N ILE A 155 -9.23 -14.57 -11.66
CA ILE A 155 -8.65 -15.31 -10.54
C ILE A 155 -8.16 -16.66 -11.09
N THR A 156 -6.84 -16.82 -11.05
CA THR A 156 -6.15 -18.07 -11.39
C THR A 156 -5.11 -18.38 -10.33
N PRO A 157 -4.67 -19.62 -10.14
CA PRO A 157 -3.62 -19.93 -9.17
C PRO A 157 -2.38 -19.06 -9.38
N ASP A 158 -2.03 -18.29 -8.35
CA ASP A 158 -0.89 -17.39 -8.32
C ASP A 158 -0.35 -17.30 -6.90
N HIS A 159 0.91 -16.94 -6.72
CA HIS A 159 1.54 -16.72 -5.41
C HIS A 159 1.33 -17.87 -4.39
N LEU A 160 1.30 -19.13 -4.84
CA LEU A 160 1.12 -20.30 -3.97
C LEU A 160 2.33 -20.57 -3.05
N ASP A 161 3.41 -19.84 -3.23
CA ASP A 161 4.54 -19.74 -2.30
C ASP A 161 4.19 -18.95 -1.03
N ARG A 162 3.21 -18.06 -1.11
CA ARG A 162 2.74 -17.22 0.00
C ARG A 162 1.39 -17.70 0.58
N TYR A 163 0.48 -18.09 -0.27
CA TYR A 163 -0.84 -18.62 0.14
C TYR A 163 -0.77 -20.14 0.26
N LYS A 164 -1.39 -20.68 1.30
CA LYS A 164 -1.36 -22.12 1.61
C LYS A 164 -1.92 -22.98 0.47
N ASN A 165 -2.91 -22.49 -0.25
CA ASN A 165 -3.58 -23.12 -1.39
C ASN A 165 -4.34 -22.06 -2.20
N PHE A 166 -4.98 -22.48 -3.27
CA PHE A 166 -5.74 -21.58 -4.14
C PHE A 166 -6.97 -20.98 -3.43
N GLU A 167 -7.63 -21.75 -2.58
CA GLU A 167 -8.79 -21.29 -1.81
C GLU A 167 -8.39 -20.13 -0.89
N ALA A 168 -7.26 -20.24 -0.19
CA ALA A 168 -6.73 -19.18 0.65
C ALA A 168 -6.24 -17.94 -0.13
N TYR A 169 -5.96 -18.10 -1.43
CA TYR A 169 -5.65 -16.95 -2.31
C TYR A 169 -6.91 -16.20 -2.75
N VAL A 170 -8.04 -16.90 -2.83
CA VAL A 170 -9.34 -16.34 -3.28
C VAL A 170 -10.10 -15.66 -2.15
N GLU A 171 -9.94 -16.14 -0.91
CA GLU A 171 -10.52 -15.53 0.31
C GLU A 171 -9.97 -14.13 0.58
#